data_431d8ab5cd753494883b17139d4fff19
#
_entry.id   431d8ab5cd753494883b17139d4fff19
#
_cell.length_a   1.000
_cell.length_b   1.000
_cell.length_c   1.000
_cell.angle_alpha   90.00
_cell.angle_beta   90.00
_cell.angle_gamma   90.00
#
_symmetry.space_group_name_H-M   'P 1'
#
loop_
_entity.id
_entity.type
_entity.pdbx_description
1 polymer ?
#
loop_
_entity_poly.entity_id
_entity_poly.type
_entity_poly.pdbx_seq_one_letter_code
_entity_poly.pdbx_strand_id
1 'polypeptide(L)'
;MNTIYLIRHGETDANKQFIVQGRMDNPLNANGIEQAKKTGEYLKAHQEHFDLIVASPLKRAYDTAKIICKTLGDQKTVLTHAGFVERNFGDFDGKRIDAEYSHRVINDEIPNMELNADLEKRVLTALKEVCHRYSNKKILIVAHSHVIKAILVKLIDDFTYTSYLFNCSINIIEYDGNAFHCPKYNINPLE
;
A
#
# COMPACT_ATOMS: atom_id res chain seq x y z
N MET A 1 15.00 -15.65 -2.88
CA MET A 1 14.61 -14.46 -2.08
C MET A 1 13.76 -13.53 -2.94
N ASN A 2 12.64 -13.03 -2.43
CA ASN A 2 11.86 -12.00 -3.13
C ASN A 2 12.21 -10.62 -2.56
N THR A 3 12.20 -9.60 -3.42
CA THR A 3 12.26 -8.19 -3.02
C THR A 3 10.97 -7.50 -3.45
N ILE A 4 10.23 -6.94 -2.51
CA ILE A 4 8.94 -6.33 -2.73
C ILE A 4 9.04 -4.81 -2.50
N TYR A 5 8.68 -4.03 -3.50
CA TYR A 5 8.47 -2.59 -3.39
C TYR A 5 6.98 -2.36 -3.15
N LEU A 6 6.64 -2.16 -1.90
CA LEU A 6 5.26 -1.96 -1.47
C LEU A 6 4.96 -0.45 -1.43
N ILE A 7 4.10 0.02 -2.31
CA ILE A 7 3.84 1.43 -2.55
C ILE A 7 2.41 1.78 -2.15
N ARG A 8 2.25 2.88 -1.40
CA ARG A 8 0.93 3.46 -1.13
C ARG A 8 0.42 4.16 -2.38
N HIS A 9 -0.87 4.06 -2.68
CA HIS A 9 -1.50 4.79 -3.78
C HIS A 9 -1.29 6.31 -3.68
N GLY A 10 -1.39 7.01 -4.80
CA GLY A 10 -1.36 8.46 -4.89
C GLY A 10 -2.56 9.13 -4.21
N GLU A 11 -2.50 10.45 -4.05
CA GLU A 11 -3.55 11.23 -3.37
C GLU A 11 -4.91 11.13 -4.07
N THR A 12 -5.97 11.09 -3.26
CA THR A 12 -7.36 11.22 -3.68
C THR A 12 -7.96 12.49 -3.03
N ASP A 13 -9.11 12.95 -3.51
CA ASP A 13 -9.81 14.08 -2.86
C ASP A 13 -10.21 13.74 -1.42
N ALA A 14 -10.54 12.49 -1.13
CA ALA A 14 -10.81 12.05 0.23
C ALA A 14 -9.57 12.14 1.15
N ASN A 15 -8.36 11.83 0.64
CA ASN A 15 -7.12 12.06 1.40
C ASN A 15 -6.95 13.55 1.72
N LYS A 16 -7.11 14.42 0.73
CA LYS A 16 -6.99 15.87 0.87
C LYS A 16 -7.99 16.44 1.88
N GLN A 17 -9.18 15.85 1.97
CA GLN A 17 -10.25 16.25 2.88
C GLN A 17 -10.23 15.52 4.23
N PHE A 18 -9.23 14.66 4.46
CA PHE A 18 -9.15 13.83 5.67
C PHE A 18 -10.38 12.93 5.88
N ILE A 19 -10.93 12.39 4.79
CA ILE A 19 -12.04 11.44 4.81
C ILE A 19 -11.49 10.01 4.74
N VAL A 20 -11.95 9.16 5.64
CA VAL A 20 -11.64 7.72 5.62
C VAL A 20 -12.31 7.07 4.41
N GLN A 21 -11.54 6.40 3.58
CA GLN A 21 -12.05 5.84 2.32
C GLN A 21 -12.40 4.36 2.42
N GLY A 22 -11.65 3.61 3.24
CA GLY A 22 -11.81 2.17 3.33
C GLY A 22 -11.91 1.50 1.97
N ARG A 23 -13.03 0.80 1.75
CA ARG A 23 -13.31 0.09 0.49
C ARG A 23 -14.06 0.93 -0.55
N MET A 24 -14.28 2.21 -0.31
CA MET A 24 -14.82 3.13 -1.31
C MET A 24 -13.87 3.19 -2.52
N ASP A 25 -14.43 3.13 -3.72
CA ASP A 25 -13.61 3.07 -4.95
C ASP A 25 -13.35 4.46 -5.56
N ASN A 26 -12.76 5.34 -4.77
CA ASN A 26 -12.40 6.70 -5.19
C ASN A 26 -11.23 6.70 -6.17
N PRO A 27 -11.27 7.56 -7.22
CA PRO A 27 -10.14 7.74 -8.14
C PRO A 27 -9.01 8.58 -7.51
N LEU A 28 -7.86 8.58 -8.16
CA LEU A 28 -6.81 9.57 -7.90
C LEU A 28 -7.31 10.97 -8.27
N ASN A 29 -6.86 11.98 -7.53
CA ASN A 29 -6.98 13.37 -7.98
C ASN A 29 -5.78 13.77 -8.85
N ALA A 30 -5.76 15.00 -9.36
CA ALA A 30 -4.68 15.48 -10.24
C ALA A 30 -3.29 15.39 -9.57
N ASN A 31 -3.21 15.72 -8.26
CA ASN A 31 -1.98 15.59 -7.49
C ASN A 31 -1.53 14.12 -7.36
N GLY A 32 -2.45 13.21 -7.07
CA GLY A 32 -2.15 11.78 -6.98
C GLY A 32 -1.64 11.18 -8.28
N ILE A 33 -2.16 11.63 -9.44
CA ILE A 33 -1.64 11.25 -10.76
C ILE A 33 -0.19 11.73 -10.93
N GLU A 34 0.10 12.96 -10.53
CA GLU A 34 1.44 13.52 -10.62
C GLU A 34 2.41 12.82 -9.65
N GLN A 35 1.97 12.54 -8.43
CA GLN A 35 2.74 11.75 -7.46
C GLN A 35 3.12 10.38 -8.03
N ALA A 36 2.18 9.67 -8.67
CA ALA A 36 2.45 8.38 -9.28
C ALA A 36 3.48 8.45 -10.43
N LYS A 37 3.43 9.51 -11.25
CA LYS A 37 4.43 9.76 -12.30
C LYS A 37 5.81 9.97 -11.70
N LYS A 38 5.94 10.90 -10.75
CA LYS A 38 7.21 11.19 -10.06
C LYS A 38 7.80 9.94 -9.40
N THR A 39 6.95 9.10 -8.81
CA THR A 39 7.39 7.82 -8.25
C THR A 39 7.96 6.89 -9.32
N GLY A 40 7.32 6.82 -10.48
CA GLY A 40 7.85 6.07 -11.63
C GLY A 40 9.18 6.64 -12.12
N GLU A 41 9.33 7.97 -12.18
CA GLU A 41 10.58 8.66 -12.55
C GLU A 41 11.69 8.39 -11.53
N TYR A 42 11.38 8.46 -10.23
CA TYR A 42 12.30 8.13 -9.15
C TYR A 42 12.82 6.70 -9.30
N LEU A 43 11.94 5.73 -9.47
CA LEU A 43 12.30 4.32 -9.65
C LEU A 43 13.15 4.13 -10.92
N LYS A 44 12.82 4.80 -12.01
CA LYS A 44 13.57 4.76 -13.25
C LYS A 44 14.98 5.37 -13.12
N ALA A 45 15.11 6.49 -12.42
CA ALA A 45 16.41 7.12 -12.14
C ALA A 45 17.32 6.23 -11.29
N HIS A 46 16.73 5.41 -10.39
CA HIS A 46 17.44 4.42 -9.60
C HIS A 46 17.63 3.06 -10.33
N GLN A 47 17.33 3.02 -11.63
CA GLN A 47 17.47 1.82 -12.47
C GLN A 47 16.70 0.61 -11.92
N GLU A 48 15.55 0.86 -11.28
CA GLU A 48 14.71 -0.19 -10.72
C GLU A 48 13.93 -0.91 -11.81
N HIS A 49 13.99 -2.24 -11.80
CA HIS A 49 13.27 -3.11 -12.71
C HIS A 49 12.46 -4.12 -11.89
N PHE A 50 11.25 -4.41 -12.34
CA PHE A 50 10.34 -5.33 -11.66
C PHE A 50 9.98 -6.49 -12.58
N ASP A 51 9.98 -7.70 -12.06
CA ASP A 51 9.51 -8.89 -12.78
C ASP A 51 7.99 -8.90 -12.89
N LEU A 52 7.31 -8.33 -11.88
CA LEU A 52 5.88 -8.40 -11.69
C LEU A 52 5.36 -7.10 -11.07
N ILE A 53 4.17 -6.69 -11.50
CA ILE A 53 3.43 -5.57 -10.92
C ILE A 53 2.07 -6.08 -10.46
N VAL A 54 1.77 -5.92 -9.18
CA VAL A 54 0.52 -6.30 -8.54
C VAL A 54 -0.12 -5.08 -7.91
N ALA A 55 -1.44 -4.99 -7.90
CA ALA A 55 -2.14 -3.91 -7.23
C ALA A 55 -3.39 -4.40 -6.47
N SER A 56 -3.82 -3.63 -5.50
CA SER A 56 -5.20 -3.70 -5.04
C SER A 56 -6.15 -3.43 -6.22
N PRO A 57 -7.31 -4.10 -6.29
CA PRO A 57 -8.29 -3.85 -7.35
C PRO A 57 -8.96 -2.47 -7.23
N LEU A 58 -8.84 -1.75 -6.11
CA LEU A 58 -9.42 -0.41 -5.97
C LEU A 58 -8.72 0.59 -6.88
N LYS A 59 -9.51 1.41 -7.57
CA LYS A 59 -9.09 2.34 -8.64
C LYS A 59 -7.83 3.13 -8.30
N ARG A 60 -7.80 3.80 -7.16
CA ARG A 60 -6.65 4.62 -6.73
C ARG A 60 -5.32 3.85 -6.71
N ALA A 61 -5.33 2.59 -6.26
CA ALA A 61 -4.13 1.76 -6.23
C ALA A 61 -3.80 1.17 -7.60
N TYR A 62 -4.80 0.68 -8.31
CA TYR A 62 -4.65 0.12 -9.64
C TYR A 62 -4.13 1.17 -10.65
N ASP A 63 -4.72 2.38 -10.63
CA ASP A 63 -4.29 3.48 -11.52
C ASP A 63 -2.89 3.99 -11.14
N THR A 64 -2.54 4.06 -9.86
CA THR A 64 -1.17 4.35 -9.42
C THR A 64 -0.18 3.34 -10.01
N ALA A 65 -0.47 2.05 -9.93
CA ALA A 65 0.38 0.99 -10.48
C ALA A 65 0.54 1.12 -12.01
N LYS A 66 -0.55 1.40 -12.72
CA LYS A 66 -0.51 1.62 -14.18
C LYS A 66 0.33 2.82 -14.58
N ILE A 67 0.21 3.92 -13.85
CA ILE A 67 0.99 5.14 -14.12
C ILE A 67 2.47 4.88 -13.89
N ILE A 68 2.84 4.24 -12.77
CA ILE A 68 4.23 3.87 -12.46
C ILE A 68 4.78 2.94 -13.55
N CYS A 69 4.05 1.89 -13.93
CA CYS A 69 4.42 0.95 -14.98
C CYS A 69 4.73 1.67 -16.30
N LYS A 70 3.81 2.53 -16.73
CA LYS A 70 3.97 3.33 -17.97
C LYS A 70 5.20 4.26 -17.89
N THR A 71 5.43 4.91 -16.75
CA THR A 71 6.56 5.83 -16.57
C THR A 71 7.91 5.12 -16.58
N LEU A 72 7.96 3.89 -16.04
CA LEU A 72 9.12 3.02 -16.15
C LEU A 72 9.43 2.60 -17.60
N GLY A 73 8.51 2.81 -18.53
CA GLY A 73 8.59 2.31 -19.91
C GLY A 73 8.25 0.80 -20.00
N ASP A 74 7.62 0.26 -18.99
CA ASP A 74 7.22 -1.15 -18.93
C ASP A 74 5.84 -1.34 -19.57
N GLN A 75 5.64 -2.47 -20.25
CA GLN A 75 4.36 -2.84 -20.88
C GLN A 75 3.69 -4.03 -20.18
N LYS A 76 4.16 -4.39 -18.97
CA LYS A 76 3.59 -5.49 -18.20
C LYS A 76 2.14 -5.23 -17.83
N THR A 77 1.37 -6.29 -17.82
CA THR A 77 0.01 -6.25 -17.25
C THR A 77 0.09 -6.08 -15.74
N VAL A 78 -0.64 -5.11 -15.21
CA VAL A 78 -0.83 -4.98 -13.77
C VAL A 78 -1.82 -6.05 -13.32
N LEU A 79 -1.35 -6.99 -12.50
CA LEU A 79 -2.20 -8.01 -11.90
C LEU A 79 -2.92 -7.44 -10.68
N THR A 80 -4.08 -7.98 -10.34
CA THR A 80 -4.80 -7.59 -9.13
C THR A 80 -4.84 -8.72 -8.12
N HIS A 81 -4.82 -8.36 -6.83
CA HIS A 81 -4.97 -9.31 -5.74
C HIS A 81 -5.91 -8.75 -4.67
N ALA A 82 -7.03 -9.46 -4.41
CA ALA A 82 -8.06 -9.02 -3.48
C ALA A 82 -7.56 -8.89 -2.03
N GLY A 83 -6.53 -9.66 -1.65
CA GLY A 83 -5.90 -9.56 -0.34
C GLY A 83 -5.22 -8.21 -0.06
N PHE A 84 -5.00 -7.36 -1.07
CA PHE A 84 -4.45 -6.01 -0.90
C PHE A 84 -5.50 -4.90 -0.93
N VAL A 85 -6.79 -5.22 -0.89
CA VAL A 85 -7.86 -4.23 -0.70
C VAL A 85 -7.66 -3.51 0.64
N GLU A 86 -8.01 -2.22 0.72
CA GLU A 86 -7.87 -1.47 1.97
C GLU A 86 -8.72 -2.08 3.10
N ARG A 87 -8.36 -1.75 4.33
CA ARG A 87 -9.12 -2.09 5.52
C ARG A 87 -10.57 -1.64 5.36
N ASN A 88 -11.51 -2.49 5.74
CA ASN A 88 -12.88 -2.07 5.97
C ASN A 88 -12.92 -1.30 7.30
N PHE A 89 -13.22 0.01 7.25
CA PHE A 89 -13.33 0.82 8.46
C PHE A 89 -14.74 0.85 9.04
N GLY A 90 -15.63 -0.02 8.55
CA GLY A 90 -16.98 -0.16 9.09
C GLY A 90 -17.75 1.17 9.09
N ASP A 91 -18.29 1.52 10.23
CA ASP A 91 -19.10 2.73 10.38
C ASP A 91 -18.32 4.05 10.22
N PHE A 92 -16.99 3.98 10.05
CA PHE A 92 -16.16 5.15 9.82
C PHE A 92 -15.87 5.42 8.33
N ASP A 93 -16.21 4.49 7.43
CA ASP A 93 -16.09 4.73 5.98
C ASP A 93 -16.90 5.97 5.56
N GLY A 94 -16.24 6.87 4.84
CA GLY A 94 -16.82 8.12 4.38
C GLY A 94 -16.88 9.24 5.43
N LYS A 95 -16.46 9.00 6.67
CA LYS A 95 -16.42 10.02 7.71
C LYS A 95 -15.08 10.76 7.72
N ARG A 96 -15.11 12.00 8.18
CA ARG A 96 -13.90 12.78 8.39
C ARG A 96 -13.15 12.28 9.62
N ILE A 97 -11.82 12.20 9.52
CA ILE A 97 -10.94 11.87 10.63
C ILE A 97 -11.10 12.91 11.73
N ASP A 98 -11.46 12.47 12.93
CA ASP A 98 -11.58 13.27 14.15
C ASP A 98 -10.41 12.96 15.12
N ALA A 99 -10.37 13.65 16.25
CA ALA A 99 -9.32 13.49 17.25
C ALA A 99 -9.29 12.08 17.87
N GLU A 100 -10.41 11.37 17.91
CA GLU A 100 -10.55 10.04 18.52
C GLU A 100 -10.27 8.90 17.51
N TYR A 101 -10.21 9.22 16.21
CA TYR A 101 -10.07 8.21 15.16
C TYR A 101 -8.88 7.28 15.40
N SER A 102 -7.72 7.85 15.69
CA SER A 102 -6.50 7.06 15.89
C SER A 102 -6.61 6.10 17.06
N HIS A 103 -7.18 6.57 18.19
CA HIS A 103 -7.41 5.73 19.37
C HIS A 103 -8.35 4.58 19.05
N ARG A 104 -9.49 4.86 18.41
CA ARG A 104 -10.50 3.86 18.07
C ARG A 104 -9.97 2.81 17.09
N VAL A 105 -9.14 3.22 16.11
CA VAL A 105 -8.54 2.30 15.13
C VAL A 105 -7.54 1.35 15.79
N ILE A 106 -6.70 1.86 16.69
CA ILE A 106 -5.70 1.02 17.37
C ILE A 106 -6.36 -0.01 18.28
N ASN A 107 -7.43 0.38 18.96
CA ASN A 107 -8.10 -0.46 19.95
C ASN A 107 -9.26 -1.30 19.37
N ASP A 108 -9.43 -1.31 18.04
CA ASP A 108 -10.53 -2.04 17.38
C ASP A 108 -11.94 -1.61 17.86
N GLU A 109 -12.12 -0.32 18.17
CA GLU A 109 -13.36 0.24 18.78
C GLU A 109 -14.36 0.80 17.77
N ILE A 110 -14.06 0.75 16.46
CA ILE A 110 -15.00 1.22 15.42
C ILE A 110 -15.95 0.06 15.09
N PRO A 111 -17.29 0.27 15.21
CA PRO A 111 -18.26 -0.76 14.85
C PRO A 111 -18.12 -1.24 13.40
N ASN A 112 -18.28 -2.54 13.17
CA ASN A 112 -18.22 -3.19 11.87
C ASN A 112 -16.87 -3.05 11.13
N MET A 113 -15.82 -2.57 11.80
CA MET A 113 -14.48 -2.46 11.24
C MET A 113 -13.79 -3.84 11.19
N GLU A 114 -13.00 -4.06 10.15
CA GLU A 114 -12.06 -5.19 10.09
C GLU A 114 -11.05 -5.06 11.24
N LEU A 115 -10.97 -6.05 12.12
CA LEU A 115 -10.08 -6.03 13.29
C LEU A 115 -8.61 -6.03 12.88
N ASN A 116 -7.74 -5.48 13.72
CA ASN A 116 -6.29 -5.44 13.47
C ASN A 116 -5.74 -6.83 13.14
N ALA A 117 -6.10 -7.85 13.93
CA ALA A 117 -5.64 -9.21 13.73
C ALA A 117 -6.12 -9.84 12.40
N ASP A 118 -7.35 -9.56 11.97
CA ASP A 118 -7.90 -10.06 10.71
C ASP A 118 -7.24 -9.39 9.50
N LEU A 119 -7.03 -8.08 9.57
CA LEU A 119 -6.30 -7.31 8.57
C LEU A 119 -4.87 -7.84 8.41
N GLU A 120 -4.12 -8.01 9.51
CA GLU A 120 -2.76 -8.53 9.51
C GLU A 120 -2.70 -9.93 8.89
N LYS A 121 -3.58 -10.83 9.32
CA LYS A 121 -3.68 -12.19 8.79
C LYS A 121 -3.95 -12.19 7.30
N ARG A 122 -4.94 -11.42 6.83
CA ARG A 122 -5.31 -11.33 5.41
C ARG A 122 -4.15 -10.82 4.56
N VAL A 123 -3.54 -9.72 4.98
CA VAL A 123 -2.47 -9.06 4.22
C VAL A 123 -1.20 -9.91 4.17
N LEU A 124 -0.78 -10.49 5.29
CA LEU A 124 0.40 -11.36 5.32
C LEU A 124 0.17 -12.66 4.55
N THR A 125 -1.05 -13.21 4.55
CA THR A 125 -1.41 -14.36 3.71
C THR A 125 -1.27 -14.00 2.23
N ALA A 126 -1.86 -12.87 1.80
CA ALA A 126 -1.76 -12.41 0.42
C ALA A 126 -0.31 -12.17 -0.02
N LEU A 127 0.51 -11.58 0.86
CA LEU A 127 1.92 -11.34 0.57
C LEU A 127 2.70 -12.65 0.40
N LYS A 128 2.47 -13.64 1.28
CA LYS A 128 3.05 -14.97 1.17
C LYS A 128 2.62 -15.69 -0.11
N GLU A 129 1.33 -15.64 -0.46
CA GLU A 129 0.81 -16.24 -1.68
C GLU A 129 1.51 -15.70 -2.93
N VAL A 130 1.67 -14.36 -3.02
CA VAL A 130 2.39 -13.72 -4.12
C VAL A 130 3.87 -14.17 -4.14
N CYS A 131 4.55 -14.18 -3.00
CA CYS A 131 5.96 -14.59 -2.90
C CYS A 131 6.18 -16.06 -3.27
N HIS A 132 5.28 -16.96 -2.85
CA HIS A 132 5.38 -18.39 -3.18
C HIS A 132 5.08 -18.64 -4.66
N ARG A 133 4.04 -17.99 -5.21
CA ARG A 133 3.67 -18.14 -6.62
C ARG A 133 4.75 -17.59 -7.56
N TYR A 134 5.45 -16.53 -7.15
CA TYR A 134 6.46 -15.84 -7.93
C TYR A 134 7.78 -15.78 -7.16
N SER A 135 8.38 -16.94 -6.90
CA SER A 135 9.61 -17.03 -6.13
C SER A 135 10.81 -16.41 -6.85
N ASN A 136 11.75 -15.86 -6.07
CA ASN A 136 12.98 -15.22 -6.56
C ASN A 136 12.72 -14.06 -7.53
N LYS A 137 11.71 -13.24 -7.24
CA LYS A 137 11.28 -12.10 -8.07
C LYS A 137 11.39 -10.77 -7.34
N LYS A 138 11.62 -9.71 -8.11
CA LYS A 138 11.46 -8.33 -7.68
C LYS A 138 10.08 -7.86 -8.08
N ILE A 139 9.25 -7.54 -7.09
CA ILE A 139 7.82 -7.34 -7.25
C ILE A 139 7.46 -5.92 -6.81
N LEU A 140 6.72 -5.20 -7.66
CA LEU A 140 6.10 -3.94 -7.26
C LEU A 140 4.66 -4.24 -6.85
N ILE A 141 4.28 -3.85 -5.63
CA ILE A 141 2.90 -3.97 -5.13
C ILE A 141 2.38 -2.59 -4.78
N VAL A 142 1.24 -2.20 -5.35
CA VAL A 142 0.57 -0.95 -4.99
C VAL A 142 -0.68 -1.24 -4.17
N ALA A 143 -0.72 -0.67 -2.98
CA ALA A 143 -1.77 -0.92 -2.01
C ALA A 143 -2.16 0.37 -1.24
N HIS A 144 -2.58 0.23 0.00
CA HIS A 144 -3.20 1.27 0.81
C HIS A 144 -2.48 1.43 2.15
N SER A 145 -2.81 2.51 2.85
CA SER A 145 -2.16 2.87 4.10
C SER A 145 -2.22 1.75 5.15
N HIS A 146 -3.41 1.24 5.47
CA HIS A 146 -3.54 0.22 6.52
C HIS A 146 -3.07 -1.16 6.07
N VAL A 147 -3.13 -1.49 4.78
CA VAL A 147 -2.49 -2.70 4.22
C VAL A 147 -0.99 -2.68 4.45
N ILE A 148 -0.32 -1.55 4.17
CA ILE A 148 1.12 -1.39 4.39
C ILE A 148 1.43 -1.42 5.88
N LYS A 149 0.66 -0.70 6.69
CA LYS A 149 0.82 -0.66 8.15
C LYS A 149 0.68 -2.05 8.78
N ALA A 150 -0.25 -2.88 8.30
CA ALA A 150 -0.43 -4.25 8.78
C ALA A 150 0.82 -5.14 8.59
N ILE A 151 1.67 -4.81 7.61
CA ILE A 151 2.96 -5.48 7.42
C ILE A 151 4.02 -4.84 8.33
N LEU A 152 4.11 -3.51 8.32
CA LEU A 152 5.18 -2.78 9.01
C LEU A 152 5.10 -2.92 10.54
N VAL A 153 3.93 -2.99 11.13
CA VAL A 153 3.75 -3.21 12.58
C VAL A 153 4.28 -4.59 13.05
N LYS A 154 4.46 -5.53 12.14
CA LYS A 154 5.07 -6.84 12.43
C LYS A 154 6.58 -6.88 12.21
N LEU A 155 7.14 -5.88 11.55
CA LEU A 155 8.53 -5.89 11.12
C LEU A 155 9.38 -4.80 11.76
N ILE A 156 8.75 -3.81 12.39
CA ILE A 156 9.41 -2.61 12.93
C ILE A 156 8.83 -2.32 14.33
N ASP A 157 9.68 -2.40 15.34
CA ASP A 157 9.26 -2.36 16.76
C ASP A 157 8.47 -1.09 17.14
N ASP A 158 8.90 0.08 16.71
CA ASP A 158 8.27 1.37 17.05
C ASP A 158 7.20 1.82 16.04
N PHE A 159 6.86 0.98 15.05
CA PHE A 159 5.86 1.33 14.05
C PHE A 159 4.45 0.96 14.52
N THR A 160 3.49 1.87 14.33
CA THR A 160 2.09 1.69 14.76
C THR A 160 1.11 2.05 13.64
N TYR A 161 -0.17 1.75 13.85
CA TYR A 161 -1.24 2.17 12.93
C TYR A 161 -1.42 3.69 12.85
N THR A 162 -0.85 4.48 13.78
CA THR A 162 -0.81 5.95 13.72
C THR A 162 0.42 6.50 13.00
N SER A 163 1.43 5.68 12.75
CA SER A 163 2.63 6.10 12.03
C SER A 163 2.26 6.66 10.66
N TYR A 164 2.85 7.81 10.31
CA TYR A 164 2.54 8.45 9.04
C TYR A 164 3.19 7.72 7.86
N LEU A 165 2.46 7.61 6.76
CA LEU A 165 2.96 7.14 5.48
C LEU A 165 2.60 8.15 4.40
N PHE A 166 3.59 8.61 3.62
CA PHE A 166 3.33 9.48 2.47
C PHE A 166 2.49 8.78 1.40
N ASN A 167 1.65 9.51 0.66
CA ASN A 167 1.12 8.99 -0.59
C ASN A 167 2.28 8.68 -1.55
N CYS A 168 2.19 7.60 -2.28
CA CYS A 168 3.26 7.08 -3.12
C CYS A 168 4.57 6.72 -2.38
N SER A 169 4.58 6.65 -1.04
CA SER A 169 5.75 6.18 -0.30
C SER A 169 6.15 4.77 -0.71
N ILE A 170 7.45 4.51 -0.75
CA ILE A 170 8.04 3.22 -1.10
C ILE A 170 8.51 2.54 0.19
N ASN A 171 8.11 1.29 0.37
CA ASN A 171 8.51 0.43 1.47
C ASN A 171 9.13 -0.84 0.88
N ILE A 172 10.36 -1.14 1.23
CA ILE A 172 11.08 -2.29 0.70
C ILE A 172 10.98 -3.43 1.69
N ILE A 173 10.44 -4.55 1.24
CA ILE A 173 10.25 -5.78 2.00
C ILE A 173 11.02 -6.90 1.31
N GLU A 174 11.77 -7.64 2.06
CA GLU A 174 12.49 -8.83 1.61
C GLU A 174 11.85 -10.09 2.21
N TYR A 175 11.77 -11.16 1.41
CA TYR A 175 11.26 -12.45 1.85
C TYR A 175 12.26 -13.54 1.47
N ASP A 176 12.83 -14.20 2.45
CA ASP A 176 13.86 -15.23 2.28
C ASP A 176 13.29 -16.65 2.06
N GLY A 177 11.97 -16.81 2.10
CA GLY A 177 11.24 -18.08 2.05
C GLY A 177 10.68 -18.52 3.39
N ASN A 178 11.10 -17.89 4.49
CA ASN A 178 10.68 -18.17 5.85
C ASN A 178 10.12 -16.91 6.54
N ALA A 179 10.88 -15.83 6.53
CA ALA A 179 10.57 -14.58 7.22
C ALA A 179 10.58 -13.38 6.28
N PHE A 180 9.82 -12.35 6.67
CA PHE A 180 9.84 -11.02 6.05
C PHE A 180 10.76 -10.09 6.83
N HIS A 181 11.49 -9.24 6.12
CA HIS A 181 12.35 -8.19 6.65
C HIS A 181 12.03 -6.87 5.97
N CYS A 182 12.18 -5.76 6.67
CA CYS A 182 11.93 -4.43 6.14
C CYS A 182 13.20 -3.56 6.24
N PRO A 183 14.10 -3.59 5.23
CA PRO A 183 15.32 -2.79 5.26
C PRO A 183 15.09 -1.29 5.15
N LYS A 184 14.02 -0.87 4.46
CA LYS A 184 13.66 0.56 4.30
C LYS A 184 12.16 0.72 4.21
N TYR A 185 11.63 1.77 4.82
CA TYR A 185 10.22 2.09 4.74
C TYR A 185 9.98 3.60 4.63
N ASN A 186 8.79 3.96 4.19
CA ASN A 186 8.29 5.33 4.05
C ASN A 186 9.24 6.26 3.29
N ILE A 187 9.96 5.73 2.29
CA ILE A 187 10.78 6.55 1.40
C ILE A 187 9.84 7.47 0.63
N ASN A 188 10.11 8.78 0.68
CA ASN A 188 9.36 9.77 -0.09
C ASN A 188 10.01 9.99 -1.47
N PRO A 189 9.45 9.48 -2.58
CA PRO A 189 10.03 9.66 -3.91
C PRO A 189 9.73 11.04 -4.52
N LEU A 190 9.09 11.93 -3.78
CA LEU A 190 8.66 13.24 -4.25
C LEU A 190 9.60 14.38 -3.81
N GLU A 191 10.58 14.05 -2.98
CA GLU A 191 11.63 14.96 -2.50
C GLU A 191 12.94 14.85 -3.37
#